data_24f229a2b92a882c6def5000b7d40ef0
#
_entry.id   24f229a2b92a882c6def5000b7d40ef0
#
_cell.length_a   1.000
_cell.length_b   1.000
_cell.length_c   1.000
_cell.angle_alpha   90.00
_cell.angle_beta   90.00
_cell.angle_gamma   90.00
#
_symmetry.space_group_name_H-M   'P 1'
#
loop_
_entity.id
_entity.type
_entity.pdbx_description
1 polymer ?
#
loop_
_entity_poly.entity_id
_entity_poly.type
_entity_poly.pdbx_seq_one_letter_code
_entity_poly.pdbx_strand_id
1 'polypeptide(L)'
;MKEKLSNYLLAAVLQAMLAVCRGTKMEFKGITKREEGRFITRYDVEYETVDGKQKIYEMISRSDDITDYDKLHGKVADAVVIIATDEADERIVLNKEFRMAVGDWVYNFPAGLIDPGEEPQQSACRELLEETGLELYRVDDMIGTSYSAVGFSNETNVCIVGKARGEFKESTSTFEEITPGWYTKAEVRELLKKYKFAARTQAFCYVWSRK
;
A
#
# COMPACT_ATOMS: atom_id res chain seq x y z
N MET A 1 16.81 38.05 25.76
CA MET A 1 15.89 38.73 24.84
C MET A 1 15.87 38.08 23.45
N LYS A 2 17.03 37.74 22.86
CA LYS A 2 17.11 37.07 21.54
C LYS A 2 16.50 35.67 21.49
N GLU A 3 16.64 34.89 22.55
CA GLU A 3 16.10 33.50 22.60
C GLU A 3 14.56 33.44 22.65
N LYS A 4 13.95 34.37 23.38
CA LYS A 4 12.47 34.48 23.40
C LYS A 4 11.92 34.91 22.03
N LEU A 5 12.60 35.79 21.30
CA LEU A 5 12.18 36.19 19.95
C LEU A 5 12.29 35.04 18.94
N SER A 6 13.32 34.19 19.06
CA SER A 6 13.52 32.99 18.23
C SER A 6 12.39 31.97 18.44
N ASN A 7 12.01 31.76 19.71
CA ASN A 7 10.93 30.81 20.03
C ASN A 7 9.54 31.29 19.58
N TYR A 8 9.29 32.60 19.63
CA TYR A 8 8.05 33.17 19.08
C TYR A 8 8.01 33.09 17.55
N LEU A 9 9.15 33.32 16.87
CA LEU A 9 9.22 33.20 15.42
C LEU A 9 9.03 31.75 14.98
N LEU A 10 9.63 30.80 15.68
CA LEU A 10 9.49 29.37 15.41
C LEU A 10 8.05 28.90 15.64
N ALA A 11 7.42 29.35 16.73
CA ALA A 11 6.01 29.04 17.00
C ALA A 11 5.06 29.66 15.95
N ALA A 12 5.32 30.88 15.51
CA ALA A 12 4.56 31.53 14.46
C ALA A 12 4.73 30.87 13.10
N VAL A 13 5.94 30.42 12.76
CA VAL A 13 6.21 29.64 11.54
C VAL A 13 5.55 28.27 11.60
N LEU A 14 5.61 27.56 12.75
CA LEU A 14 4.89 26.29 12.93
C LEU A 14 3.36 26.48 12.86
N GLN A 15 2.81 27.54 13.46
CA GLN A 15 1.40 27.86 13.34
C GLN A 15 0.99 28.24 11.92
N ALA A 16 1.82 28.98 11.18
CA ALA A 16 1.61 29.29 9.77
C ALA A 16 1.70 28.03 8.89
N MET A 17 2.66 27.14 9.15
CA MET A 17 2.75 25.84 8.47
C MET A 17 1.54 24.94 8.79
N LEU A 18 1.08 24.90 10.04
CA LEU A 18 -0.13 24.17 10.43
C LEU A 18 -1.41 24.81 9.84
N ALA A 19 -1.45 26.12 9.65
CA ALA A 19 -2.57 26.80 9.00
C ALA A 19 -2.56 26.55 7.48
N VAL A 20 -1.39 26.46 6.84
CA VAL A 20 -1.26 26.06 5.43
C VAL A 20 -1.65 24.58 5.23
N CYS A 21 -1.36 23.70 6.21
CA CYS A 21 -1.81 22.30 6.19
C CYS A 21 -3.31 22.14 6.54
N ARG A 22 -3.97 23.13 7.14
CA ARG A 22 -5.41 23.11 7.46
C ARG A 22 -6.33 23.67 6.36
N GLY A 23 -5.77 24.11 5.27
CA GLY A 23 -6.54 24.68 4.17
C GLY A 23 -6.93 23.63 3.12
N THR A 24 -7.62 22.53 3.49
CA THR A 24 -8.37 21.81 2.47
C THR A 24 -9.49 22.73 2.00
N LYS A 25 -9.44 23.06 0.70
CA LYS A 25 -10.53 23.82 0.03
C LYS A 25 -11.78 22.97 -0.18
N MET A 26 -11.80 21.77 0.40
CA MET A 26 -12.88 20.79 0.35
C MET A 26 -13.30 20.48 1.76
N GLU A 27 -14.57 20.72 2.08
CA GLU A 27 -15.16 20.40 3.37
C GLU A 27 -15.94 19.09 3.26
N PHE A 28 -15.62 18.11 4.11
CA PHE A 28 -16.37 16.86 4.18
C PHE A 28 -17.78 17.15 4.71
N LYS A 29 -18.81 16.67 4.01
CA LYS A 29 -20.23 16.86 4.37
C LYS A 29 -20.90 15.55 4.79
N GLY A 30 -20.47 14.43 4.26
CA GLY A 30 -21.06 13.15 4.59
C GLY A 30 -20.49 12.00 3.76
N ILE A 31 -20.92 10.81 4.13
CA ILE A 31 -20.61 9.57 3.38
C ILE A 31 -21.84 8.68 3.38
N THR A 32 -22.15 8.11 2.23
CA THR A 32 -23.32 7.23 2.04
C THR A 32 -22.87 5.90 1.47
N LYS A 33 -23.14 4.81 2.20
CA LYS A 33 -22.97 3.45 1.67
C LYS A 33 -23.97 3.25 0.52
N ARG A 34 -23.48 2.81 -0.63
CA ARG A 34 -24.28 2.56 -1.83
C ARG A 34 -24.54 1.09 -2.10
N GLU A 35 -23.48 0.31 -2.05
CA GLU A 35 -23.57 -1.10 -2.34
C GLU A 35 -22.55 -1.86 -1.50
N GLU A 36 -22.99 -2.91 -0.85
CA GLU A 36 -22.16 -3.81 -0.05
C GLU A 36 -21.89 -5.08 -0.83
N GLY A 37 -20.62 -5.32 -1.16
CA GLY A 37 -20.16 -6.57 -1.74
C GLY A 37 -19.52 -7.45 -0.68
N ARG A 38 -19.15 -8.66 -1.07
CA ARG A 38 -18.52 -9.63 -0.17
C ARG A 38 -17.15 -9.16 0.34
N PHE A 39 -16.37 -8.43 -0.46
CA PHE A 39 -15.00 -8.05 -0.16
C PHE A 39 -14.75 -6.55 -0.22
N ILE A 40 -15.62 -5.83 -0.91
CA ILE A 40 -15.52 -4.39 -1.07
C ILE A 40 -16.92 -3.78 -1.02
N THR A 41 -17.00 -2.59 -0.44
CA THR A 41 -18.22 -1.79 -0.33
C THR A 41 -18.02 -0.49 -1.08
N ARG A 42 -19.03 -0.08 -1.86
CA ARG A 42 -19.04 1.19 -2.57
C ARG A 42 -19.66 2.28 -1.71
N TYR A 43 -19.02 3.44 -1.71
CA TYR A 43 -19.47 4.64 -1.01
C TYR A 43 -19.50 5.85 -1.94
N ASP A 44 -20.40 6.77 -1.66
CA ASP A 44 -20.36 8.14 -2.15
C ASP A 44 -19.94 9.06 -1.00
N VAL A 45 -18.85 9.79 -1.18
CA VAL A 45 -18.33 10.76 -0.21
C VAL A 45 -18.68 12.16 -0.69
N GLU A 46 -19.36 12.93 0.15
CA GLU A 46 -19.82 14.28 -0.17
C GLU A 46 -18.87 15.33 0.38
N TYR A 47 -18.45 16.21 -0.51
CA TYR A 47 -17.63 17.37 -0.18
C TYR A 47 -18.28 18.66 -0.67
N GLU A 48 -18.01 19.76 0.02
CA GLU A 48 -18.31 21.11 -0.46
C GLU A 48 -17.00 21.82 -0.80
N THR A 49 -16.96 22.42 -1.98
CA THR A 49 -15.82 23.22 -2.44
C THR A 49 -15.84 24.61 -1.81
N VAL A 50 -14.71 25.33 -1.89
CA VAL A 50 -14.58 26.69 -1.34
C VAL A 50 -15.58 27.70 -1.95
N ASP A 51 -16.06 27.43 -3.17
CA ASP A 51 -17.09 28.23 -3.85
C ASP A 51 -18.53 27.71 -3.64
N GLY A 52 -18.72 26.84 -2.64
CA GLY A 52 -20.03 26.33 -2.21
C GLY A 52 -20.66 25.27 -3.11
N LYS A 53 -19.88 24.67 -4.03
CA LYS A 53 -20.39 23.61 -4.90
C LYS A 53 -20.28 22.25 -4.22
N GLN A 54 -21.32 21.46 -4.34
CA GLN A 54 -21.29 20.06 -3.90
C GLN A 54 -20.51 19.20 -4.87
N LYS A 55 -19.68 18.29 -4.31
CA LYS A 55 -18.94 17.27 -5.05
C LYS A 55 -19.21 15.92 -4.41
N ILE A 56 -19.79 15.00 -5.19
CA ILE A 56 -19.89 13.59 -4.82
C ILE A 56 -18.69 12.88 -5.41
N TYR A 57 -18.00 12.10 -4.58
CA TYR A 57 -16.84 11.31 -4.96
C TYR A 57 -17.11 9.83 -4.71
N GLU A 58 -17.13 9.05 -5.77
CA GLU A 58 -17.33 7.60 -5.70
C GLU A 58 -16.05 6.91 -5.25
N MET A 59 -16.14 6.06 -4.24
CA MET A 59 -15.03 5.26 -3.77
C MET A 59 -15.44 3.84 -3.38
N ILE A 60 -14.47 2.97 -3.27
CA ILE A 60 -14.61 1.64 -2.69
C ILE A 60 -13.74 1.50 -1.44
N SER A 61 -14.17 0.65 -0.52
CA SER A 61 -13.45 0.30 0.71
C SER A 61 -13.60 -1.18 1.02
N ARG A 62 -12.62 -1.74 1.76
CA ARG A 62 -12.77 -3.05 2.39
C ARG A 62 -13.66 -3.00 3.63
N SER A 63 -13.79 -1.83 4.25
CA SER A 63 -14.69 -1.59 5.37
C SER A 63 -16.13 -1.39 4.89
N ASP A 64 -17.08 -2.01 5.57
CA ASP A 64 -18.52 -1.89 5.29
C ASP A 64 -19.25 -0.96 6.27
N ASP A 65 -18.53 -0.36 7.22
CA ASP A 65 -19.09 0.42 8.32
C ASP A 65 -18.63 1.90 8.36
N ILE A 66 -18.14 2.43 7.24
CA ILE A 66 -17.72 3.84 7.18
C ILE A 66 -18.93 4.75 7.22
N THR A 67 -19.07 5.51 8.31
CA THR A 67 -20.21 6.41 8.57
C THR A 67 -19.83 7.87 8.69
N ASP A 68 -18.55 8.17 8.86
CA ASP A 68 -18.04 9.51 9.15
C ASP A 68 -16.60 9.69 8.69
N TYR A 69 -16.07 10.90 8.89
CA TYR A 69 -14.72 11.28 8.46
C TYR A 69 -13.61 10.53 9.20
N ASP A 70 -13.79 10.24 10.47
CA ASP A 70 -12.78 9.55 11.27
C ASP A 70 -12.65 8.10 10.81
N LYS A 71 -13.75 7.42 10.55
CA LYS A 71 -13.76 6.07 9.98
C LYS A 71 -13.22 6.00 8.56
N LEU A 72 -13.31 7.11 7.81
CA LEU A 72 -12.70 7.17 6.48
C LEU A 72 -11.16 7.14 6.53
N HIS A 73 -10.55 7.67 7.61
CA HIS A 73 -9.11 7.90 7.73
C HIS A 73 -8.43 7.08 8.82
N GLY A 74 -9.08 6.89 9.94
CA GLY A 74 -8.49 6.38 11.18
C GLY A 74 -8.41 4.86 11.26
N LYS A 75 -7.75 4.20 10.32
CA LYS A 75 -7.67 2.75 10.33
C LYS A 75 -6.24 2.20 10.36
N VAL A 76 -6.11 1.01 10.92
CA VAL A 76 -4.93 0.16 10.77
C VAL A 76 -4.78 -0.21 9.29
N ALA A 77 -3.58 -0.49 8.82
CA ALA A 77 -3.36 -0.92 7.44
C ALA A 77 -4.14 -2.20 7.13
N ASP A 78 -4.72 -2.26 5.93
CA ASP A 78 -5.50 -3.42 5.49
C ASP A 78 -4.60 -4.58 5.04
N ALA A 79 -3.41 -4.27 4.53
CA ALA A 79 -2.54 -5.24 3.88
C ALA A 79 -1.06 -4.99 4.14
N VAL A 80 -0.27 -6.03 3.93
CA VAL A 80 1.20 -5.95 3.86
C VAL A 80 1.68 -6.18 2.45
N VAL A 81 2.83 -5.58 2.14
CA VAL A 81 3.60 -5.80 0.91
C VAL A 81 5.02 -6.16 1.31
N ILE A 82 5.57 -7.22 0.72
CA ILE A 82 6.86 -7.76 1.13
C ILE A 82 7.90 -7.47 0.06
N ILE A 83 8.87 -6.63 0.40
CA ILE A 83 10.04 -6.34 -0.44
C ILE A 83 11.18 -7.19 0.10
N ALA A 84 11.31 -8.39 -0.42
CA ALA A 84 12.31 -9.35 0.04
C ALA A 84 13.44 -9.53 -0.98
N THR A 85 14.69 -9.44 -0.51
CA THR A 85 15.89 -9.71 -1.28
C THR A 85 16.65 -10.89 -0.70
N ASP A 86 17.60 -11.44 -1.45
CA ASP A 86 18.56 -12.38 -0.91
C ASP A 86 19.59 -11.66 0.00
N GLU A 87 20.43 -12.42 0.69
CA GLU A 87 21.41 -11.87 1.65
C GLU A 87 22.36 -10.85 1.02
N ALA A 88 22.71 -11.04 -0.25
CA ALA A 88 23.66 -10.18 -0.98
C ALA A 88 23.02 -8.96 -1.65
N ASP A 89 21.69 -8.80 -1.57
CA ASP A 89 20.93 -7.77 -2.33
C ASP A 89 21.09 -7.85 -3.86
N GLU A 90 21.42 -9.04 -4.37
CA GLU A 90 21.60 -9.25 -5.78
C GLU A 90 20.32 -9.70 -6.50
N ARG A 91 19.41 -10.34 -5.76
CA ARG A 91 18.12 -10.82 -6.27
C ARG A 91 16.97 -10.37 -5.39
N ILE A 92 15.83 -10.12 -6.03
CA ILE A 92 14.58 -9.74 -5.39
C ILE A 92 13.49 -10.77 -5.70
N VAL A 93 12.59 -11.00 -4.73
CA VAL A 93 11.42 -11.86 -4.95
C VAL A 93 10.33 -11.06 -5.66
N LEU A 94 9.82 -11.60 -6.74
CA LEU A 94 8.63 -11.11 -7.41
C LEU A 94 7.70 -12.28 -7.72
N ASN A 95 6.41 -12.03 -7.62
CA ASN A 95 5.35 -12.90 -8.11
C ASN A 95 4.95 -12.47 -9.52
N LYS A 96 4.88 -13.42 -10.46
CA LYS A 96 4.08 -13.27 -11.66
C LYS A 96 2.70 -13.81 -11.34
N GLU A 97 1.70 -12.94 -11.27
CA GLU A 97 0.36 -13.29 -10.80
C GLU A 97 -0.72 -12.91 -11.82
N PHE A 98 -1.76 -13.75 -11.95
CA PHE A 98 -2.92 -13.42 -12.73
C PHE A 98 -3.89 -12.59 -11.91
N ARG A 99 -4.10 -11.35 -12.30
CA ARG A 99 -5.00 -10.42 -11.60
C ARG A 99 -6.36 -10.36 -12.30
N MET A 100 -7.36 -10.99 -11.69
CA MET A 100 -8.73 -11.08 -12.23
C MET A 100 -9.33 -9.70 -12.55
N ALA A 101 -9.03 -8.68 -11.73
CA ALA A 101 -9.56 -7.34 -11.94
C ALA A 101 -9.08 -6.67 -13.25
N VAL A 102 -7.92 -7.09 -13.78
CA VAL A 102 -7.38 -6.59 -15.06
C VAL A 102 -7.39 -7.65 -16.15
N GLY A 103 -7.74 -8.92 -15.82
CA GLY A 103 -7.78 -10.04 -16.75
C GLY A 103 -6.41 -10.35 -17.39
N ASP A 104 -5.31 -10.10 -16.68
CA ASP A 104 -3.96 -10.21 -17.23
C ASP A 104 -2.92 -10.57 -16.15
N TRP A 105 -1.75 -11.03 -16.61
CA TRP A 105 -0.61 -11.31 -15.79
C TRP A 105 0.18 -10.05 -15.48
N VAL A 106 0.52 -9.86 -14.21
CA VAL A 106 1.34 -8.74 -13.75
C VAL A 106 2.47 -9.24 -12.85
N TYR A 107 3.57 -8.50 -12.81
CA TYR A 107 4.58 -8.68 -11.77
C TYR A 107 4.26 -7.81 -10.57
N ASN A 108 4.32 -8.41 -9.39
CA ASN A 108 4.06 -7.73 -8.12
C ASN A 108 4.99 -8.25 -7.03
N PHE A 109 5.09 -7.51 -5.94
CA PHE A 109 5.64 -8.04 -4.70
C PHE A 109 4.65 -9.01 -4.07
N PRO A 110 5.11 -10.03 -3.34
CA PRO A 110 4.26 -10.79 -2.43
C PRO A 110 3.50 -9.84 -1.50
N ALA A 111 2.20 -10.08 -1.32
CA ALA A 111 1.34 -9.17 -0.59
C ALA A 111 0.04 -9.85 -0.18
N GLY A 112 -0.45 -9.59 1.02
CA GLY A 112 -1.74 -10.10 1.45
C GLY A 112 -2.37 -9.26 2.55
N LEU A 113 -3.58 -9.66 2.95
CA LEU A 113 -4.33 -8.96 3.98
C LEU A 113 -3.74 -9.25 5.38
N ILE A 114 -3.84 -8.27 6.25
CA ILE A 114 -3.53 -8.44 7.66
C ILE A 114 -4.75 -9.05 8.34
N ASP A 115 -4.60 -10.24 8.88
CA ASP A 115 -5.69 -10.91 9.60
C ASP A 115 -5.98 -10.21 10.94
N PRO A 116 -7.22 -10.30 11.43
CA PRO A 116 -7.58 -9.70 12.71
C PRO A 116 -6.68 -10.18 13.87
N GLY A 117 -5.98 -9.24 14.48
CA GLY A 117 -5.07 -9.51 15.60
C GLY A 117 -3.63 -9.85 15.21
N GLU A 118 -3.31 -9.88 13.93
CA GLU A 118 -1.93 -9.99 13.46
C GLU A 118 -1.22 -8.63 13.46
N GLU A 119 0.05 -8.64 13.80
CA GLU A 119 0.95 -7.52 13.52
C GLU A 119 1.44 -7.59 12.06
N PRO A 120 1.73 -6.46 11.40
CA PRO A 120 2.16 -6.44 10.00
C PRO A 120 3.34 -7.36 9.68
N GLN A 121 4.28 -7.50 10.60
CA GLN A 121 5.41 -8.41 10.44
C GLN A 121 5.00 -9.90 10.41
N GLN A 122 4.02 -10.27 11.23
CA GLN A 122 3.50 -11.64 11.28
C GLN A 122 2.78 -11.98 9.99
N SER A 123 1.92 -11.08 9.53
CA SER A 123 1.23 -11.22 8.23
C SER A 123 2.23 -11.32 7.08
N ALA A 124 3.29 -10.51 7.08
CA ALA A 124 4.31 -10.58 6.03
C ALA A 124 5.05 -11.93 6.01
N CYS A 125 5.38 -12.49 7.17
CA CYS A 125 6.00 -13.81 7.26
C CYS A 125 5.06 -14.91 6.74
N ARG A 126 3.78 -14.86 7.12
CA ARG A 126 2.75 -15.80 6.68
C ARG A 126 2.53 -15.72 5.18
N GLU A 127 2.24 -14.54 4.65
CA GLU A 127 1.96 -14.32 3.23
C GLU A 127 3.13 -14.71 2.33
N LEU A 128 4.37 -14.35 2.70
CA LEU A 128 5.54 -14.76 1.93
C LEU A 128 5.67 -16.28 1.86
N LEU A 129 5.44 -16.96 3.00
CA LEU A 129 5.50 -18.42 3.07
C LEU A 129 4.39 -19.07 2.23
N GLU A 130 3.16 -18.57 2.32
CA GLU A 130 2.00 -19.11 1.63
C GLU A 130 2.08 -18.95 0.12
N GLU A 131 2.46 -17.75 -0.34
CA GLU A 131 2.55 -17.45 -1.77
C GLU A 131 3.80 -18.01 -2.45
N THR A 132 4.90 -18.14 -1.71
CA THR A 132 6.20 -18.44 -2.33
C THR A 132 6.92 -19.68 -1.76
N GLY A 133 6.59 -20.11 -0.55
CA GLY A 133 7.33 -21.12 0.19
C GLY A 133 8.61 -20.60 0.87
N LEU A 134 8.95 -19.31 0.70
CA LEU A 134 10.14 -18.72 1.31
C LEU A 134 9.90 -18.28 2.74
N GLU A 135 10.97 -18.32 3.54
CA GLU A 135 11.01 -17.78 4.90
C GLU A 135 11.52 -16.33 4.87
N LEU A 136 10.76 -15.38 5.42
CA LEU A 136 11.25 -14.04 5.75
C LEU A 136 12.03 -14.12 7.07
N TYR A 137 13.33 -14.43 6.98
CA TYR A 137 14.14 -14.69 8.18
C TYR A 137 14.71 -13.45 8.85
N ARG A 138 14.70 -12.31 8.17
CA ARG A 138 15.13 -11.01 8.71
C ARG A 138 14.26 -9.90 8.17
N VAL A 139 13.79 -9.05 9.04
CA VAL A 139 13.14 -7.78 8.70
C VAL A 139 14.15 -6.66 8.93
N ASP A 140 14.46 -5.91 7.88
CA ASP A 140 15.43 -4.82 7.92
C ASP A 140 14.75 -3.47 8.17
N ASP A 141 13.51 -3.28 7.65
CA ASP A 141 12.77 -2.02 7.78
C ASP A 141 11.25 -2.23 7.59
N MET A 142 10.48 -1.26 8.06
CA MET A 142 9.04 -1.18 7.84
C MET A 142 8.69 0.22 7.34
N ILE A 143 8.27 0.30 6.08
CA ILE A 143 7.82 1.55 5.49
C ILE A 143 6.35 1.76 5.90
N GLY A 144 6.09 2.91 6.50
CA GLY A 144 4.77 3.25 7.04
C GLY A 144 3.64 3.23 6.01
N THR A 145 2.44 3.41 6.51
CA THR A 145 1.19 3.27 5.76
C THR A 145 1.16 4.09 4.46
N SER A 146 0.78 3.44 3.38
CA SER A 146 0.51 4.06 2.08
C SER A 146 -0.82 3.57 1.51
N TYR A 147 -1.39 4.34 0.58
CA TYR A 147 -2.63 3.95 -0.10
C TYR A 147 -2.35 3.09 -1.33
N SER A 148 -3.14 2.03 -1.53
CA SER A 148 -3.05 1.16 -2.70
C SER A 148 -3.51 1.83 -3.99
N ALA A 149 -4.63 2.58 -3.92
CA ALA A 149 -5.27 3.17 -5.09
C ALA A 149 -5.98 4.48 -4.70
N VAL A 150 -5.20 5.50 -4.32
CA VAL A 150 -5.66 6.79 -3.76
C VAL A 150 -6.71 7.52 -4.62
N GLY A 151 -6.84 7.18 -5.90
CA GLY A 151 -7.82 7.78 -6.80
C GLY A 151 -9.26 7.26 -6.65
N PHE A 152 -9.48 6.13 -5.96
CA PHE A 152 -10.82 5.56 -5.82
C PHE A 152 -11.00 4.61 -4.62
N SER A 153 -9.96 4.40 -3.83
CA SER A 153 -10.02 3.53 -2.65
C SER A 153 -9.26 4.15 -1.48
N ASN A 154 -9.72 3.86 -0.27
CA ASN A 154 -9.01 4.16 0.97
C ASN A 154 -8.24 2.93 1.51
N GLU A 155 -8.07 1.87 0.70
CA GLU A 155 -7.26 0.73 1.08
C GLU A 155 -5.81 1.14 1.34
N THR A 156 -5.30 0.72 2.50
CA THR A 156 -3.94 1.04 2.96
C THR A 156 -3.09 -0.20 3.11
N ASN A 157 -1.78 -0.02 3.01
CA ASN A 157 -0.82 -1.09 3.23
C ASN A 157 0.47 -0.57 3.89
N VAL A 158 1.19 -1.49 4.50
CA VAL A 158 2.52 -1.32 5.08
C VAL A 158 3.50 -2.17 4.26
N CYS A 159 4.66 -1.62 3.91
CA CYS A 159 5.69 -2.41 3.26
C CYS A 159 6.71 -2.94 4.28
N ILE A 160 6.92 -4.25 4.28
CA ILE A 160 7.96 -4.91 5.07
C ILE A 160 9.16 -5.17 4.16
N VAL A 161 10.30 -4.63 4.52
CA VAL A 161 11.57 -4.79 3.79
C VAL A 161 12.45 -5.76 4.55
N GLY A 162 12.99 -6.78 3.86
CA GLY A 162 13.78 -7.77 4.54
C GLY A 162 14.47 -8.77 3.64
N LYS A 163 14.94 -9.84 4.26
CA LYS A 163 15.69 -10.93 3.62
C LYS A 163 14.91 -12.22 3.67
N ALA A 164 14.80 -12.86 2.52
CA ALA A 164 14.17 -14.16 2.38
C ALA A 164 15.16 -15.24 1.97
N ARG A 165 14.81 -16.48 2.35
CA ARG A 165 15.58 -17.68 1.98
C ARG A 165 14.65 -18.89 1.84
N GLY A 166 15.16 -19.96 1.30
CA GLY A 166 14.44 -21.22 1.13
C GLY A 166 14.25 -21.57 -0.33
N GLU A 167 13.37 -22.53 -0.58
CA GLU A 167 13.02 -23.01 -1.90
C GLU A 167 11.58 -22.63 -2.22
N PHE A 168 11.34 -22.26 -3.47
CA PHE A 168 9.97 -22.00 -3.92
C PHE A 168 9.12 -23.26 -3.84
N LYS A 169 7.87 -23.06 -3.41
CA LYS A 169 6.83 -24.07 -3.45
C LYS A 169 5.66 -23.55 -4.27
N GLU A 170 4.92 -24.46 -4.86
CA GLU A 170 3.65 -24.09 -5.49
C GLU A 170 2.71 -23.49 -4.45
N SER A 171 2.02 -22.42 -4.83
CA SER A 171 0.97 -21.83 -3.98
C SER A 171 -0.09 -22.89 -3.68
N THR A 172 -0.52 -22.93 -2.42
CA THR A 172 -1.61 -23.82 -2.00
C THR A 172 -2.99 -23.23 -2.31
N SER A 173 -3.06 -21.98 -2.74
CA SER A 173 -4.31 -21.32 -3.14
C SER A 173 -4.81 -21.89 -4.47
N THR A 174 -6.07 -22.31 -4.50
CA THR A 174 -6.77 -22.71 -5.74
C THR A 174 -7.46 -21.54 -6.43
N PHE A 175 -7.47 -20.37 -5.82
CA PHE A 175 -8.11 -19.16 -6.31
C PHE A 175 -7.12 -18.12 -6.89
N GLU A 176 -5.83 -18.36 -6.74
CA GLU A 176 -4.77 -17.46 -7.16
C GLU A 176 -3.75 -18.19 -8.02
N GLU A 177 -3.52 -17.67 -9.20
CA GLU A 177 -2.47 -18.17 -10.09
C GLU A 177 -1.21 -17.33 -9.87
N ILE A 178 -0.28 -17.84 -9.05
CA ILE A 178 0.97 -17.15 -8.69
C ILE A 178 2.16 -18.02 -9.06
N THR A 179 3.13 -17.42 -9.71
CA THR A 179 4.46 -18.02 -9.98
C THR A 179 5.55 -17.13 -9.38
N PRO A 180 6.05 -17.46 -8.19
CA PRO A 180 7.13 -16.70 -7.56
C PRO A 180 8.48 -16.96 -8.23
N GLY A 181 9.40 -15.99 -8.13
CA GLY A 181 10.76 -16.16 -8.64
C GLY A 181 11.75 -15.18 -8.02
N TRP A 182 13.02 -15.61 -7.99
CA TRP A 182 14.15 -14.75 -7.74
C TRP A 182 14.58 -14.07 -9.04
N TYR A 183 14.71 -12.74 -9.02
CA TYR A 183 15.11 -11.97 -10.18
C TYR A 183 16.30 -11.09 -9.87
N THR A 184 17.34 -11.20 -10.68
CA THR A 184 18.51 -10.31 -10.64
C THR A 184 18.16 -8.91 -11.15
N LYS A 185 18.99 -7.93 -10.83
CA LYS A 185 18.84 -6.57 -11.36
C LYS A 185 18.76 -6.52 -12.88
N ALA A 186 19.52 -7.37 -13.57
CA ALA A 186 19.51 -7.46 -15.03
C ALA A 186 18.17 -7.99 -15.56
N GLU A 187 17.66 -9.07 -14.98
CA GLU A 187 16.36 -9.65 -15.34
C GLU A 187 15.22 -8.66 -15.07
N VAL A 188 15.22 -7.99 -13.91
CA VAL A 188 14.21 -6.97 -13.58
C VAL A 188 14.19 -5.86 -14.63
N ARG A 189 15.37 -5.39 -15.12
CA ARG A 189 15.41 -4.41 -16.20
C ARG A 189 14.77 -4.89 -17.50
N GLU A 190 14.91 -6.17 -17.82
CA GLU A 190 14.27 -6.75 -19.01
C GLU A 190 12.76 -6.97 -18.80
N LEU A 191 12.34 -7.40 -17.61
CA LEU A 191 10.92 -7.54 -17.27
C LEU A 191 10.18 -6.20 -17.38
N LEU A 192 10.77 -5.12 -16.85
CA LEU A 192 10.20 -3.76 -16.90
C LEU A 192 9.95 -3.23 -18.32
N LYS A 193 10.66 -3.78 -19.34
CA LYS A 193 10.46 -3.40 -20.75
C LYS A 193 9.33 -4.19 -21.41
N LYS A 194 9.05 -5.41 -20.93
CA LYS A 194 8.25 -6.40 -21.66
C LYS A 194 6.90 -6.69 -21.01
N TYR A 195 6.78 -6.50 -19.69
CA TYR A 195 5.63 -6.96 -18.93
C TYR A 195 5.00 -5.83 -18.11
N LYS A 196 3.75 -6.08 -17.68
CA LYS A 196 3.02 -5.19 -16.79
C LYS A 196 3.40 -5.47 -15.34
N PHE A 197 3.34 -4.43 -14.54
CA PHE A 197 3.64 -4.45 -13.11
C PHE A 197 2.56 -3.74 -12.33
N ALA A 198 2.38 -4.10 -11.06
CA ALA A 198 1.74 -3.22 -10.10
C ALA A 198 2.57 -1.94 -9.93
N ALA A 199 1.93 -0.78 -9.86
CA ALA A 199 2.60 0.53 -9.94
C ALA A 199 3.72 0.72 -8.92
N ARG A 200 3.49 0.35 -7.68
CA ARG A 200 4.47 0.42 -6.57
C ARG A 200 5.67 -0.48 -6.85
N THR A 201 5.43 -1.71 -7.26
CA THR A 201 6.46 -2.68 -7.61
C THR A 201 7.28 -2.19 -8.81
N GLN A 202 6.63 -1.62 -9.82
CA GLN A 202 7.31 -1.03 -10.98
C GLN A 202 8.28 0.09 -10.57
N ALA A 203 7.82 1.03 -9.76
CA ALA A 203 8.61 2.17 -9.32
C ALA A 203 9.83 1.73 -8.49
N PHE A 204 9.63 0.82 -7.53
CA PHE A 204 10.72 0.29 -6.72
C PHE A 204 11.72 -0.49 -7.58
N CYS A 205 11.26 -1.43 -8.38
CA CYS A 205 12.09 -2.25 -9.27
C CYS A 205 12.89 -1.39 -10.25
N TYR A 206 12.31 -0.31 -10.76
CA TYR A 206 13.02 0.64 -11.63
C TYR A 206 14.24 1.25 -10.94
N VAL A 207 14.09 1.70 -9.69
CA VAL A 207 15.20 2.31 -8.92
C VAL A 207 16.20 1.25 -8.46
N TRP A 208 15.70 0.15 -7.86
CA TRP A 208 16.53 -0.92 -7.32
C TRP A 208 17.43 -1.58 -8.37
N SER A 209 16.89 -1.83 -9.55
CA SER A 209 17.65 -2.52 -10.62
C SER A 209 18.76 -1.67 -11.26
N ARG A 210 18.85 -0.39 -10.92
CA ARG A 210 19.85 0.56 -11.45
C ARG A 210 20.91 0.98 -10.44
N LYS A 211 20.78 0.54 -9.21
CA LYS A 211 21.81 0.64 -8.17
C LYS A 211 22.78 -0.56 -8.34
#